data_09866718838e94e07de1acff21b432f4
#
_entry.id   09866718838e94e07de1acff21b432f4
#
_cell.length_a   1.000
_cell.length_b   1.000
_cell.length_c   1.000
_cell.angle_alpha   90.00
_cell.angle_beta   90.00
_cell.angle_gamma   90.00
#
_symmetry.space_group_name_H-M   'P 1'
#
loop_
_entity.id
_entity.type
_entity.pdbx_description
1 polymer ?
#
loop_
_entity_poly.entity_id
_entity_poly.type
_entity_poly.pdbx_seq_one_letter_code
_entity_poly.pdbx_strand_id
1 'polypeptide(L)'
;MCGICGIVSVSELRQPESVRLWVNAMLQALSHRGPDDTGIVTSESAVLGATRLAIRGGPDGHQPMVDAASGVVAVCNGEIDNHQELRRWLEERGRPVTQATDVAVIPGLYLELGEAFASRLTGAFAIAVWDPRHHRLTLVRDRAGERPLFFTRNGGETIFATEIAGIVSGGKLPTPINEDALRRYLRFGFFTSPETPFANIEKVPPGGIVQIEPQGIRRSKYWRWNNIEAAKQRPSLDTFDRVFREAVRRQSDADVDFAVFLSGGVDSSLISAVTRSLHPERPLKAYTLRFEEESFDEGDFAANVARQLKMEPVTVWVRPEDFRSGLSSLIQMVGEPLADPAWLPTALLARRAAQDVRLALVGEGADELFGGYPTYLGAGIAERYGKLPAWIKSPFRRFIESRPPDEKKVSISYLLKRFVQGAELDGMNRHQLWTSNITPQILARLGVPPTPPRGDDAVGGALLDRVQRWDLEGSLAEGLLTKADRASMSSALELRAPFLDEAVMAFAETLPGAERVRNFATKTFLKRYALRYLPKSIVYRRKRGLSVPISRWLRGPLREWATAALGNPRLNQIGVRNLVALELLSEHCRDADHGRTLWTLIVLSEWLDWLAKEETLRSSRIMQPVA
;
A
#
# COMPACT_ATOMS: atom_id res chain seq x y z
N MET A 1 -10.58 5.06 -9.77
CA MET A 1 -10.74 4.33 -8.48
C MET A 1 -12.04 4.71 -7.79
N CYS A 2 -12.49 3.91 -6.79
CA CYS A 2 -13.81 4.05 -6.18
C CYS A 2 -13.73 3.77 -4.69
N GLY A 3 -14.80 4.07 -3.95
CA GLY A 3 -15.07 3.50 -2.65
C GLY A 3 -16.18 2.47 -2.79
N ILE A 4 -15.98 1.23 -2.39
CA ILE A 4 -17.02 0.20 -2.41
C ILE A 4 -17.37 -0.23 -0.99
N CYS A 5 -18.65 -0.51 -0.75
CA CYS A 5 -19.10 -1.04 0.52
C CYS A 5 -20.40 -1.83 0.34
N GLY A 6 -20.77 -2.56 1.37
CA GLY A 6 -22.05 -3.26 1.39
C GLY A 6 -22.27 -4.06 2.66
N ILE A 7 -23.52 -4.43 2.83
CA ILE A 7 -23.99 -5.33 3.88
C ILE A 7 -24.80 -6.42 3.22
N VAL A 8 -24.42 -7.67 3.45
CA VAL A 8 -25.11 -8.84 2.91
C VAL A 8 -25.49 -9.79 4.03
N SER A 9 -26.60 -10.50 3.89
CA SER A 9 -27.07 -11.51 4.83
C SER A 9 -27.16 -12.88 4.15
N VAL A 10 -26.78 -13.92 4.86
CA VAL A 10 -26.97 -15.31 4.41
C VAL A 10 -28.43 -15.75 4.46
N SER A 11 -29.28 -14.92 5.04
CA SER A 11 -30.74 -15.00 5.06
C SER A 11 -31.33 -13.65 4.60
N GLU A 12 -32.63 -13.45 4.68
CA GLU A 12 -33.22 -12.12 4.45
C GLU A 12 -32.68 -11.08 5.44
N LEU A 13 -32.55 -9.84 4.99
CA LEU A 13 -32.29 -8.71 5.87
C LEU A 13 -33.51 -8.41 6.72
N ARG A 14 -33.36 -8.37 8.03
CA ARG A 14 -34.49 -8.13 8.94
C ARG A 14 -35.13 -6.75 8.76
N GLN A 15 -34.37 -5.75 8.33
CA GLN A 15 -34.81 -4.37 8.13
C GLN A 15 -34.07 -3.73 6.98
N PRO A 16 -34.41 -4.01 5.70
CA PRO A 16 -33.67 -3.52 4.52
C PRO A 16 -33.49 -2.00 4.50
N GLU A 17 -34.48 -1.23 4.91
CA GLU A 17 -34.37 0.25 4.93
C GLU A 17 -33.35 0.74 5.95
N SER A 18 -33.28 0.15 7.14
CA SER A 18 -32.27 0.49 8.14
C SER A 18 -30.85 0.12 7.62
N VAL A 19 -30.69 -1.02 6.94
CA VAL A 19 -29.43 -1.44 6.32
C VAL A 19 -29.03 -0.46 5.22
N ARG A 20 -29.99 0.02 4.43
CA ARG A 20 -29.71 1.04 3.40
C ARG A 20 -29.20 2.35 4.02
N LEU A 21 -29.74 2.78 5.15
CA LEU A 21 -29.23 3.97 5.87
C LEU A 21 -27.79 3.78 6.32
N TRP A 22 -27.42 2.58 6.81
CA TRP A 22 -26.03 2.29 7.19
C TRP A 22 -25.09 2.27 5.98
N VAL A 23 -25.49 1.65 4.87
CA VAL A 23 -24.69 1.68 3.64
C VAL A 23 -24.52 3.11 3.11
N ASN A 24 -25.55 3.97 3.24
CA ASN A 24 -25.41 5.39 2.91
C ASN A 24 -24.39 6.10 3.81
N ALA A 25 -24.34 5.81 5.10
CA ALA A 25 -23.32 6.36 6.00
C ALA A 25 -21.91 5.86 5.64
N MET A 26 -21.79 4.58 5.23
CA MET A 26 -20.54 4.02 4.72
C MET A 26 -20.09 4.72 3.43
N LEU A 27 -21.00 4.95 2.48
CA LEU A 27 -20.73 5.68 1.23
C LEU A 27 -20.29 7.12 1.50
N GLN A 28 -20.91 7.79 2.45
CA GLN A 28 -20.53 9.14 2.87
C GLN A 28 -19.09 9.17 3.43
N ALA A 29 -18.72 8.18 4.25
CA ALA A 29 -17.35 8.04 4.77
C ALA A 29 -16.33 7.78 3.65
N LEU A 30 -16.73 7.15 2.54
CA LEU A 30 -15.90 6.83 1.39
C LEU A 30 -15.96 7.88 0.26
N SER A 31 -16.71 8.98 0.42
CA SER A 31 -16.97 9.98 -0.64
C SER A 31 -15.70 10.65 -1.18
N HIS A 32 -14.67 10.81 -0.33
CA HIS A 32 -13.36 11.36 -0.73
C HIS A 32 -12.66 10.54 -1.80
N ARG A 33 -12.97 9.24 -1.93
CA ARG A 33 -12.39 8.34 -2.94
C ARG A 33 -13.03 8.51 -4.32
N GLY A 34 -14.30 8.86 -4.36
CA GLY A 34 -15.06 8.93 -5.60
C GLY A 34 -16.15 9.99 -5.54
N PRO A 35 -15.79 11.27 -5.81
CA PRO A 35 -16.72 12.39 -5.70
C PRO A 35 -17.66 12.57 -6.90
N ASP A 36 -17.44 11.82 -8.00
CA ASP A 36 -18.14 12.12 -9.27
C ASP A 36 -19.51 11.45 -9.37
N ASP A 37 -19.69 10.29 -8.73
CA ASP A 37 -20.96 9.54 -8.80
C ASP A 37 -21.11 8.64 -7.58
N THR A 38 -22.36 8.31 -7.22
CA THR A 38 -22.69 7.40 -6.12
C THR A 38 -23.89 6.55 -6.49
N GLY A 39 -23.77 5.24 -6.38
CA GLY A 39 -24.86 4.32 -6.62
C GLY A 39 -25.06 3.32 -5.49
N ILE A 40 -26.28 2.83 -5.38
CA ILE A 40 -26.69 1.84 -4.40
C ILE A 40 -27.72 0.88 -5.01
N VAL A 41 -27.55 -0.41 -4.75
CA VAL A 41 -28.51 -1.46 -5.11
C VAL A 41 -28.96 -2.17 -3.85
N THR A 42 -30.26 -2.34 -3.71
CA THR A 42 -30.91 -3.02 -2.58
C THR A 42 -31.67 -4.23 -3.08
N SER A 43 -31.46 -5.37 -2.43
CA SER A 43 -32.25 -6.60 -2.59
C SER A 43 -32.73 -7.11 -1.22
N GLU A 44 -33.45 -8.21 -1.20
CA GLU A 44 -33.96 -8.82 0.05
C GLU A 44 -32.86 -9.23 1.02
N SER A 45 -31.69 -9.58 0.50
CA SER A 45 -30.56 -10.12 1.30
C SER A 45 -29.27 -9.32 1.20
N ALA A 46 -29.26 -8.20 0.46
CA ALA A 46 -28.05 -7.40 0.27
C ALA A 46 -28.33 -5.94 -0.06
N VAL A 47 -27.48 -5.07 0.47
CA VAL A 47 -27.35 -3.67 0.03
C VAL A 47 -25.90 -3.41 -0.29
N LEU A 48 -25.60 -3.12 -1.57
CA LEU A 48 -24.27 -2.80 -2.06
C LEU A 48 -24.24 -1.37 -2.59
N GLY A 49 -23.12 -0.68 -2.38
CA GLY A 49 -22.94 0.68 -2.85
C GLY A 49 -21.53 0.97 -3.30
N ALA A 50 -21.37 1.98 -4.16
CA ALA A 50 -20.10 2.48 -4.63
C ALA A 50 -20.12 4.01 -4.75
N THR A 51 -19.02 4.66 -4.35
CA THR A 51 -18.66 6.03 -4.76
C THR A 51 -17.65 5.94 -5.89
N ARG A 52 -17.72 6.81 -6.88
CA ARG A 52 -16.97 6.67 -8.14
C ARG A 52 -16.09 7.89 -8.44
N LEU A 53 -14.83 7.63 -8.77
CA LEU A 53 -13.95 8.54 -9.50
C LEU A 53 -13.98 8.12 -10.98
N ALA A 54 -14.51 8.97 -11.84
CA ALA A 54 -14.70 8.69 -13.26
C ALA A 54 -13.38 8.83 -14.03
N ILE A 55 -12.72 7.72 -14.33
CA ILE A 55 -11.49 7.63 -15.12
C ILE A 55 -11.76 7.06 -16.49
N ARG A 56 -12.72 6.11 -16.61
CA ARG A 56 -13.08 5.41 -17.85
C ARG A 56 -14.60 5.21 -17.94
N GLY A 57 -15.14 5.20 -19.16
CA GLY A 57 -16.52 4.80 -19.46
C GLY A 57 -17.58 5.85 -19.18
N GLY A 58 -17.24 7.09 -18.86
CA GLY A 58 -18.22 8.17 -18.67
C GLY A 58 -19.43 7.75 -17.82
N PRO A 59 -20.68 8.00 -18.26
CA PRO A 59 -21.92 7.61 -17.55
C PRO A 59 -22.10 6.09 -17.42
N ASP A 60 -21.60 5.30 -18.39
CA ASP A 60 -21.73 3.83 -18.38
C ASP A 60 -20.96 3.15 -17.25
N GLY A 61 -20.06 3.89 -16.59
CA GLY A 61 -19.30 3.41 -15.44
C GLY A 61 -20.05 3.46 -14.10
N HIS A 62 -21.35 3.80 -14.09
CA HIS A 62 -22.15 3.77 -12.87
C HIS A 62 -22.11 2.39 -12.22
N GLN A 63 -21.91 2.36 -10.89
CA GLN A 63 -21.88 1.14 -10.10
C GLN A 63 -22.91 1.23 -8.95
N PRO A 64 -23.45 0.09 -8.49
CA PRO A 64 -23.13 -1.32 -8.76
C PRO A 64 -23.55 -1.81 -10.14
N MET A 65 -22.75 -2.76 -10.73
CA MET A 65 -23.08 -3.48 -11.94
C MET A 65 -24.02 -4.64 -11.64
N VAL A 66 -25.15 -4.74 -12.35
CA VAL A 66 -26.16 -5.77 -12.12
C VAL A 66 -26.38 -6.59 -13.39
N ASP A 67 -26.28 -7.91 -13.27
CA ASP A 67 -26.82 -8.82 -14.29
C ASP A 67 -28.31 -9.04 -14.04
N ALA A 68 -29.15 -8.47 -14.91
CA ALA A 68 -30.60 -8.47 -14.70
C ALA A 68 -31.24 -9.87 -14.74
N ALA A 69 -30.61 -10.83 -15.45
CA ALA A 69 -31.16 -12.18 -15.59
C ALA A 69 -30.90 -13.05 -14.36
N SER A 70 -29.74 -12.92 -13.73
CA SER A 70 -29.35 -13.73 -12.56
C SER A 70 -29.50 -13.01 -11.23
N GLY A 71 -29.64 -11.68 -11.23
CA GLY A 71 -29.61 -10.86 -10.03
C GLY A 71 -28.22 -10.70 -9.40
N VAL A 72 -27.15 -11.18 -10.05
CA VAL A 72 -25.77 -11.01 -9.58
C VAL A 72 -25.39 -9.54 -9.60
N VAL A 73 -24.85 -9.04 -8.47
CA VAL A 73 -24.44 -7.65 -8.29
C VAL A 73 -22.93 -7.61 -8.04
N ALA A 74 -22.21 -6.74 -8.76
CA ALA A 74 -20.78 -6.51 -8.56
C ALA A 74 -20.46 -5.04 -8.31
N VAL A 75 -19.52 -4.79 -7.39
CA VAL A 75 -18.88 -3.49 -7.17
C VAL A 75 -17.36 -3.66 -7.24
N CYS A 76 -16.69 -2.68 -7.84
CA CYS A 76 -15.24 -2.70 -8.03
C CYS A 76 -14.61 -1.35 -7.66
N ASN A 77 -13.60 -1.40 -6.80
CA ASN A 77 -12.64 -0.31 -6.62
C ASN A 77 -11.38 -0.63 -7.42
N GLY A 78 -11.20 0.00 -8.55
CA GLY A 78 -10.02 -0.22 -9.38
C GLY A 78 -10.34 -0.21 -10.86
N GLU A 79 -9.50 -0.87 -11.64
CA GLU A 79 -9.59 -0.96 -13.10
C GLU A 79 -9.20 -2.34 -13.61
N ILE A 80 -9.89 -2.79 -14.68
CA ILE A 80 -9.64 -4.05 -15.38
C ILE A 80 -8.97 -3.74 -16.72
N ASP A 81 -7.65 -3.82 -16.76
CA ASP A 81 -6.81 -3.41 -17.89
C ASP A 81 -7.07 -4.22 -19.16
N ASN A 82 -7.41 -5.51 -19.03
CA ASN A 82 -7.69 -6.41 -20.15
C ASN A 82 -9.19 -6.55 -20.49
N HIS A 83 -10.03 -5.61 -20.06
CA HIS A 83 -11.48 -5.68 -20.21
C HIS A 83 -11.94 -5.88 -21.67
N GLN A 84 -11.22 -5.35 -22.66
CA GLN A 84 -11.57 -5.51 -24.08
C GLN A 84 -11.42 -6.94 -24.59
N GLU A 85 -10.38 -7.67 -24.12
CA GLU A 85 -10.20 -9.09 -24.38
C GLU A 85 -11.32 -9.91 -23.72
N LEU A 86 -11.59 -9.60 -22.44
CA LEU A 86 -12.62 -10.28 -21.66
C LEU A 86 -14.02 -10.04 -22.23
N ARG A 87 -14.29 -8.85 -22.76
CA ARG A 87 -15.55 -8.51 -23.42
C ARG A 87 -15.77 -9.39 -24.64
N ARG A 88 -14.78 -9.53 -25.53
CA ARG A 88 -14.85 -10.43 -26.70
C ARG A 88 -15.04 -11.88 -26.27
N TRP A 89 -14.32 -12.32 -25.25
CA TRP A 89 -14.43 -13.66 -24.70
C TRP A 89 -15.83 -13.98 -24.16
N LEU A 90 -16.51 -13.00 -23.53
CA LEU A 90 -17.90 -13.12 -23.07
C LEU A 90 -18.89 -13.13 -24.25
N GLU A 91 -18.69 -12.28 -25.24
CA GLU A 91 -19.53 -12.22 -26.44
C GLU A 91 -19.54 -13.55 -27.21
N GLU A 92 -18.39 -14.20 -27.38
CA GLU A 92 -18.26 -15.54 -27.98
C GLU A 92 -19.06 -16.62 -27.21
N ARG A 93 -19.44 -16.35 -25.95
CA ARG A 93 -20.24 -17.24 -25.07
C ARG A 93 -21.69 -16.81 -24.95
N GLY A 94 -22.14 -15.89 -25.80
CA GLY A 94 -23.50 -15.40 -25.79
C GLY A 94 -23.85 -14.47 -24.63
N ARG A 95 -22.81 -13.87 -24.00
CA ARG A 95 -22.98 -12.87 -22.93
C ARG A 95 -22.39 -11.51 -23.33
N PRO A 96 -23.04 -10.82 -24.27
CA PRO A 96 -22.53 -9.51 -24.70
C PRO A 96 -22.63 -8.50 -23.54
N VAL A 97 -21.56 -7.71 -23.37
CA VAL A 97 -21.49 -6.63 -22.39
C VAL A 97 -21.76 -5.31 -23.10
N THR A 98 -22.82 -4.61 -22.75
CA THR A 98 -23.29 -3.41 -23.47
C THR A 98 -22.69 -2.11 -22.92
N GLN A 99 -22.46 -2.01 -21.61
CA GLN A 99 -21.90 -0.81 -20.98
C GLN A 99 -20.43 -0.61 -21.39
N ALA A 100 -20.06 0.61 -21.76
CA ALA A 100 -18.73 0.97 -22.26
C ALA A 100 -17.70 1.21 -21.14
N THR A 101 -17.78 0.45 -20.04
CA THR A 101 -16.82 0.50 -18.91
C THR A 101 -16.11 -0.84 -18.74
N ASP A 102 -14.92 -0.81 -18.15
CA ASP A 102 -14.09 -1.98 -17.87
C ASP A 102 -14.72 -2.92 -16.83
N VAL A 103 -15.32 -2.38 -15.78
CA VAL A 103 -15.92 -3.16 -14.67
C VAL A 103 -17.18 -3.93 -15.07
N ALA A 104 -17.80 -3.58 -16.20
CA ALA A 104 -19.02 -4.23 -16.68
C ALA A 104 -18.83 -5.72 -17.06
N VAL A 105 -17.59 -6.16 -17.26
CA VAL A 105 -17.29 -7.58 -17.56
C VAL A 105 -17.41 -8.49 -16.33
N ILE A 106 -17.37 -7.92 -15.10
CA ILE A 106 -17.26 -8.70 -13.86
C ILE A 106 -18.45 -9.63 -13.64
N PRO A 107 -19.73 -9.20 -13.70
CA PRO A 107 -20.85 -10.11 -13.49
C PRO A 107 -20.88 -11.28 -14.47
N GLY A 108 -20.64 -11.03 -15.76
CA GLY A 108 -20.59 -12.06 -16.79
C GLY A 108 -19.48 -13.06 -16.58
N LEU A 109 -18.27 -12.60 -16.22
CA LEU A 109 -17.13 -13.47 -15.91
C LEU A 109 -17.39 -14.35 -14.69
N TYR A 110 -17.95 -13.77 -13.62
CA TYR A 110 -18.31 -14.52 -12.42
C TYR A 110 -19.35 -15.62 -12.73
N LEU A 111 -20.34 -15.32 -13.56
CA LEU A 111 -21.38 -16.28 -13.96
C LEU A 111 -20.82 -17.47 -14.77
N GLU A 112 -19.79 -17.22 -15.61
CA GLU A 112 -19.16 -18.25 -16.43
C GLU A 112 -18.12 -19.09 -15.67
N LEU A 113 -17.35 -18.45 -14.79
CA LEU A 113 -16.13 -19.05 -14.23
C LEU A 113 -16.19 -19.28 -12.71
N GLY A 114 -17.25 -18.78 -12.03
CA GLY A 114 -17.26 -18.77 -10.56
C GLY A 114 -16.05 -18.00 -10.03
N GLU A 115 -15.41 -18.51 -8.96
CA GLU A 115 -14.24 -17.86 -8.35
C GLU A 115 -13.01 -17.76 -9.28
N ALA A 116 -12.92 -18.64 -10.29
CA ALA A 116 -11.80 -18.65 -11.22
C ALA A 116 -11.75 -17.38 -12.11
N PHE A 117 -12.82 -16.57 -12.12
CA PHE A 117 -12.83 -15.30 -12.86
C PHE A 117 -11.67 -14.38 -12.45
N ALA A 118 -11.29 -14.39 -11.15
CA ALA A 118 -10.24 -13.55 -10.61
C ALA A 118 -8.88 -13.78 -11.28
N SER A 119 -8.58 -15.02 -11.66
CA SER A 119 -7.32 -15.37 -12.35
C SER A 119 -7.24 -14.85 -13.79
N ARG A 120 -8.39 -14.49 -14.39
CA ARG A 120 -8.47 -13.93 -15.75
C ARG A 120 -8.30 -12.41 -15.79
N LEU A 121 -8.44 -11.75 -14.65
CA LEU A 121 -8.37 -10.30 -14.58
C LEU A 121 -6.91 -9.83 -14.55
N THR A 122 -6.61 -8.80 -15.33
CA THR A 122 -5.38 -8.01 -15.26
C THR A 122 -5.74 -6.59 -14.84
N GLY A 123 -4.99 -6.01 -13.90
CA GLY A 123 -5.22 -4.66 -13.38
C GLY A 123 -5.13 -4.58 -11.86
N ALA A 124 -5.40 -3.41 -11.33
CA ALA A 124 -5.43 -3.11 -9.91
C ALA A 124 -6.88 -3.02 -9.43
N PHE A 125 -7.32 -3.93 -8.57
CA PHE A 125 -8.73 -4.02 -8.20
C PHE A 125 -8.98 -4.61 -6.81
N ALA A 126 -10.08 -4.14 -6.20
CA ALA A 126 -10.78 -4.81 -5.12
C ALA A 126 -12.24 -4.98 -5.54
N ILE A 127 -12.74 -6.21 -5.56
CA ILE A 127 -14.05 -6.56 -6.10
C ILE A 127 -14.88 -7.25 -5.04
N ALA A 128 -16.18 -6.89 -4.96
CA ALA A 128 -17.17 -7.65 -4.25
C ALA A 128 -18.28 -8.06 -5.21
N VAL A 129 -18.60 -9.37 -5.25
CA VAL A 129 -19.70 -9.94 -6.03
C VAL A 129 -20.69 -10.60 -5.09
N TRP A 130 -21.93 -10.16 -5.12
CA TRP A 130 -23.06 -10.82 -4.46
C TRP A 130 -23.84 -11.68 -5.44
N ASP A 131 -23.96 -12.96 -5.13
CA ASP A 131 -24.77 -13.92 -5.89
C ASP A 131 -25.99 -14.36 -5.06
N PRO A 132 -27.19 -13.81 -5.33
CA PRO A 132 -28.38 -14.11 -4.57
C PRO A 132 -28.85 -15.57 -4.73
N ARG A 133 -28.51 -16.24 -5.82
CA ARG A 133 -28.90 -17.62 -6.11
C ARG A 133 -28.28 -18.62 -5.12
N HIS A 134 -27.10 -18.29 -4.60
CA HIS A 134 -26.31 -19.12 -3.68
C HIS A 134 -26.14 -18.46 -2.31
N HIS A 135 -26.69 -17.27 -2.08
CA HIS A 135 -26.42 -16.44 -0.90
C HIS A 135 -24.92 -16.30 -0.63
N ARG A 136 -24.15 -16.01 -1.70
CA ARG A 136 -22.69 -16.00 -1.68
C ARG A 136 -22.15 -14.60 -1.92
N LEU A 137 -21.32 -14.14 -1.00
CA LEU A 137 -20.45 -12.98 -1.22
C LEU A 137 -19.05 -13.46 -1.59
N THR A 138 -18.54 -13.00 -2.71
CA THR A 138 -17.15 -13.24 -3.14
C THR A 138 -16.38 -11.92 -3.12
N LEU A 139 -15.35 -11.84 -2.28
CA LEU A 139 -14.43 -10.71 -2.16
C LEU A 139 -13.09 -11.09 -2.80
N VAL A 140 -12.58 -10.23 -3.68
CA VAL A 140 -11.32 -10.48 -4.41
C VAL A 140 -10.44 -9.25 -4.32
N ARG A 141 -9.12 -9.44 -4.12
CA ARG A 141 -8.10 -8.39 -4.15
C ARG A 141 -7.06 -8.71 -5.21
N ASP A 142 -6.55 -7.69 -5.91
CA ASP A 142 -5.55 -7.84 -6.96
C ASP A 142 -4.25 -8.51 -6.48
N ARG A 143 -3.40 -8.94 -7.43
CA ARG A 143 -2.17 -9.71 -7.17
C ARG A 143 -1.20 -9.01 -6.25
N ALA A 144 -0.95 -7.73 -6.47
CA ALA A 144 -0.01 -6.93 -5.69
C ALA A 144 -0.63 -6.37 -4.40
N GLY A 145 -1.98 -6.37 -4.28
CA GLY A 145 -2.71 -5.74 -3.19
C GLY A 145 -2.76 -4.22 -3.30
N GLU A 146 -2.81 -3.68 -4.53
CA GLU A 146 -2.85 -2.24 -4.77
C GLU A 146 -4.12 -1.60 -4.22
N ARG A 147 -5.25 -2.31 -4.28
CA ARG A 147 -6.54 -1.80 -3.78
C ARG A 147 -6.94 -2.49 -2.49
N PRO A 148 -7.26 -1.74 -1.43
CA PRO A 148 -7.65 -2.32 -0.15
C PRO A 148 -9.09 -2.84 -0.16
N LEU A 149 -9.35 -3.90 0.64
CA LEU A 149 -10.68 -4.42 0.89
C LEU A 149 -10.74 -5.08 2.27
N PHE A 150 -11.70 -4.65 3.06
CA PHE A 150 -11.92 -5.10 4.44
C PHE A 150 -13.31 -5.71 4.59
N PHE A 151 -13.45 -6.64 5.52
CA PHE A 151 -14.73 -7.21 5.86
C PHE A 151 -14.80 -7.62 7.32
N THR A 152 -16.04 -7.74 7.81
CA THR A 152 -16.36 -8.25 9.15
C THR A 152 -17.67 -9.01 9.13
N ARG A 153 -17.82 -9.92 10.08
CA ARG A 153 -19.08 -10.67 10.27
C ARG A 153 -19.68 -10.37 11.64
N ASN A 154 -20.99 -10.20 11.63
CA ASN A 154 -21.78 -10.07 12.87
C ASN A 154 -23.08 -10.86 12.74
N GLY A 155 -23.21 -11.96 13.48
CA GLY A 155 -24.34 -12.87 13.34
C GLY A 155 -24.40 -13.47 11.93
N GLY A 156 -25.51 -13.32 11.22
CA GLY A 156 -25.70 -13.75 9.84
C GLY A 156 -25.30 -12.71 8.79
N GLU A 157 -24.91 -11.49 9.20
CA GLU A 157 -24.58 -10.39 8.30
C GLU A 157 -23.06 -10.29 8.06
N THR A 158 -22.68 -9.94 6.85
CA THR A 158 -21.30 -9.59 6.48
C THR A 158 -21.28 -8.15 5.99
N ILE A 159 -20.37 -7.37 6.52
CA ILE A 159 -20.14 -5.98 6.14
C ILE A 159 -18.77 -5.90 5.49
N PHE A 160 -18.66 -5.23 4.35
CA PHE A 160 -17.38 -4.99 3.68
C PHE A 160 -17.25 -3.53 3.25
N ALA A 161 -16.02 -3.04 3.18
CA ALA A 161 -15.71 -1.71 2.65
C ALA A 161 -14.26 -1.63 2.16
N THR A 162 -13.99 -0.64 1.32
CA THR A 162 -12.64 -0.30 0.86
C THR A 162 -11.76 0.19 2.01
N GLU A 163 -12.31 0.86 3.00
CA GLU A 163 -11.60 1.41 4.17
C GLU A 163 -12.29 1.05 5.47
N ILE A 164 -11.50 0.94 6.55
CA ILE A 164 -12.02 0.63 7.89
C ILE A 164 -13.00 1.70 8.37
N ALA A 165 -12.72 2.98 8.08
CA ALA A 165 -13.63 4.08 8.41
C ALA A 165 -15.05 3.86 7.85
N GLY A 166 -15.16 3.27 6.64
CA GLY A 166 -16.45 2.89 6.06
C GLY A 166 -17.18 1.85 6.90
N ILE A 167 -16.50 0.78 7.35
CA ILE A 167 -17.11 -0.24 8.23
C ILE A 167 -17.53 0.38 9.56
N VAL A 168 -16.65 1.19 10.14
CA VAL A 168 -16.87 1.87 11.43
C VAL A 168 -18.06 2.82 11.38
N SER A 169 -18.23 3.56 10.29
CA SER A 169 -19.34 4.50 10.09
C SER A 169 -20.71 3.82 9.93
N GLY A 170 -20.74 2.55 9.52
CA GLY A 170 -21.96 1.72 9.49
C GLY A 170 -22.58 1.40 10.85
N GLY A 171 -22.01 1.80 11.96
CA GLY A 171 -22.64 2.01 13.27
C GLY A 171 -22.96 0.79 14.13
N LYS A 172 -22.81 -0.43 13.65
CA LYS A 172 -23.37 -1.63 14.35
C LYS A 172 -22.39 -2.43 15.20
N LEU A 173 -21.08 -2.27 15.04
CA LEU A 173 -20.15 -3.24 15.59
C LEU A 173 -19.32 -2.67 16.74
N PRO A 174 -19.26 -3.36 17.89
CA PRO A 174 -18.14 -3.18 18.79
C PRO A 174 -16.88 -3.57 18.00
N THR A 175 -15.89 -2.71 17.99
CA THR A 175 -14.61 -2.91 17.31
C THR A 175 -13.52 -3.15 18.34
N PRO A 176 -13.39 -4.37 18.91
CA PRO A 176 -12.36 -4.64 19.91
C PRO A 176 -10.98 -4.52 19.27
N ILE A 177 -10.06 -3.91 20.01
CA ILE A 177 -8.67 -3.76 19.57
C ILE A 177 -8.01 -5.15 19.45
N ASN A 178 -7.24 -5.35 18.38
CA ASN A 178 -6.38 -6.52 18.18
C ASN A 178 -4.99 -6.23 18.75
N GLU A 179 -4.76 -6.57 20.01
CA GLU A 179 -3.49 -6.29 20.69
C GLU A 179 -2.29 -6.92 19.99
N ASP A 180 -2.41 -8.17 19.49
CA ASP A 180 -1.32 -8.85 18.81
C ASP A 180 -0.97 -8.18 17.48
N ALA A 181 -1.96 -7.72 16.73
CA ALA A 181 -1.76 -6.94 15.51
C ALA A 181 -1.11 -5.58 15.82
N LEU A 182 -1.51 -4.90 16.92
CA LEU A 182 -0.86 -3.67 17.36
C LEU A 182 0.60 -3.88 17.76
N ARG A 183 0.95 -4.98 18.43
CA ARG A 183 2.35 -5.34 18.72
C ARG A 183 3.18 -5.50 17.45
N ARG A 184 2.61 -6.12 16.39
CA ARG A 184 3.26 -6.23 15.07
C ARG A 184 3.37 -4.89 14.37
N TYR A 185 2.30 -4.06 14.42
CA TYR A 185 2.33 -2.70 13.93
C TYR A 185 3.46 -1.87 14.56
N LEU A 186 3.63 -1.93 15.88
CA LEU A 186 4.74 -1.24 16.57
C LEU A 186 6.09 -1.65 15.98
N ARG A 187 6.25 -2.92 15.60
CA ARG A 187 7.49 -3.41 15.01
C ARG A 187 7.68 -2.94 13.57
N PHE A 188 6.66 -2.98 12.72
CA PHE A 188 6.79 -2.76 11.28
C PHE A 188 6.17 -1.45 10.77
N GLY A 189 5.25 -0.84 11.49
CA GLY A 189 4.58 0.40 11.12
C GLY A 189 3.33 0.23 10.26
N PHE A 190 2.90 -1.01 9.98
CA PHE A 190 1.71 -1.36 9.21
C PHE A 190 1.13 -2.69 9.68
N PHE A 191 -0.11 -3.00 9.28
CA PHE A 191 -0.78 -4.26 9.57
C PHE A 191 -0.70 -5.19 8.37
N THR A 192 -0.22 -6.41 8.59
CA THR A 192 -0.15 -7.44 7.55
C THR A 192 -1.47 -8.20 7.44
N SER A 193 -2.02 -8.36 6.23
CA SER A 193 -3.25 -9.13 6.01
C SER A 193 -3.15 -10.58 6.53
N PRO A 194 -4.23 -11.13 7.08
CA PRO A 194 -5.58 -10.58 7.17
C PRO A 194 -5.80 -9.63 8.35
N GLU A 195 -4.79 -9.32 9.15
CA GLU A 195 -4.93 -8.55 10.38
C GLU A 195 -5.19 -7.07 10.14
N THR A 196 -5.94 -6.48 11.06
CA THR A 196 -6.21 -5.06 11.18
C THR A 196 -6.03 -4.62 12.64
N PRO A 197 -6.11 -3.32 12.96
CA PRO A 197 -6.13 -2.88 14.36
C PRO A 197 -7.31 -3.44 15.18
N PHE A 198 -8.32 -4.03 14.53
CA PHE A 198 -9.52 -4.57 15.17
C PHE A 198 -9.57 -6.08 15.06
N ALA A 199 -9.98 -6.76 16.15
CA ALA A 199 -9.99 -8.22 16.20
C ALA A 199 -11.07 -8.86 15.30
N ASN A 200 -12.14 -8.13 15.01
CA ASN A 200 -13.28 -8.60 14.23
C ASN A 200 -13.32 -8.07 12.78
N ILE A 201 -12.34 -7.28 12.36
CA ILE A 201 -12.23 -6.80 10.98
C ILE A 201 -11.02 -7.47 10.33
N GLU A 202 -11.22 -8.11 9.20
CA GLU A 202 -10.17 -8.74 8.41
C GLU A 202 -9.93 -7.98 7.10
N LYS A 203 -8.70 -8.03 6.63
CA LYS A 203 -8.27 -7.52 5.32
C LYS A 203 -8.15 -8.68 4.33
N VAL A 204 -8.70 -8.54 3.13
CA VAL A 204 -8.50 -9.52 2.05
C VAL A 204 -7.02 -9.50 1.62
N PRO A 205 -6.30 -10.64 1.64
CA PRO A 205 -4.90 -10.67 1.27
C PRO A 205 -4.63 -10.37 -0.21
N PRO A 206 -3.43 -9.91 -0.60
CA PRO A 206 -3.01 -9.81 -1.99
C PRO A 206 -3.18 -11.13 -2.75
N GLY A 207 -3.73 -11.08 -3.97
CA GLY A 207 -4.06 -12.26 -4.77
C GLY A 207 -5.08 -13.18 -4.12
N GLY A 208 -5.82 -12.69 -3.12
CA GLY A 208 -6.75 -13.47 -2.31
C GLY A 208 -8.18 -13.44 -2.80
N ILE A 209 -8.90 -14.51 -2.47
CA ILE A 209 -10.35 -14.64 -2.61
C ILE A 209 -10.90 -15.04 -1.25
N VAL A 210 -11.96 -14.36 -0.80
CA VAL A 210 -12.75 -14.73 0.37
C VAL A 210 -14.18 -14.95 -0.10
N GLN A 211 -14.67 -16.17 0.08
CA GLN A 211 -16.07 -16.51 -0.19
C GLN A 211 -16.79 -16.73 1.13
N ILE A 212 -17.93 -16.09 1.27
CA ILE A 212 -18.77 -16.12 2.46
C ILE A 212 -20.14 -16.65 2.04
N GLU A 213 -20.51 -17.77 2.62
CA GLU A 213 -21.72 -18.55 2.34
C GLU A 213 -22.44 -18.89 3.66
N PRO A 214 -23.68 -19.41 3.60
CA PRO A 214 -24.39 -19.88 4.80
C PRO A 214 -23.60 -20.91 5.61
N GLN A 215 -22.81 -21.77 4.92
CA GLN A 215 -22.03 -22.85 5.51
C GLN A 215 -20.74 -22.38 6.17
N GLY A 216 -20.25 -21.17 5.85
CA GLY A 216 -19.02 -20.64 6.42
C GLY A 216 -18.21 -19.71 5.51
N ILE A 217 -16.95 -19.54 5.87
CA ILE A 217 -16.00 -18.71 5.09
C ILE A 217 -14.93 -19.62 4.49
N ARG A 218 -14.73 -19.51 3.18
CA ARG A 218 -13.62 -20.14 2.47
C ARG A 218 -12.64 -19.05 2.02
N ARG A 219 -11.36 -19.26 2.29
CA ARG A 219 -10.26 -18.38 1.87
C ARG A 219 -9.36 -19.14 0.93
N SER A 220 -9.02 -18.52 -0.21
CA SER A 220 -8.11 -19.06 -1.20
C SER A 220 -7.22 -17.96 -1.78
N LYS A 221 -6.15 -18.34 -2.47
CA LYS A 221 -5.34 -17.41 -3.26
C LYS A 221 -5.37 -17.87 -4.70
N TYR A 222 -5.72 -16.99 -5.65
CA TYR A 222 -5.65 -17.28 -7.08
C TYR A 222 -4.27 -16.94 -7.65
N TRP A 223 -3.47 -16.17 -6.89
CA TRP A 223 -2.10 -15.84 -7.24
C TRP A 223 -1.20 -15.77 -6.01
N ARG A 224 0.08 -16.18 -6.19
CA ARG A 224 1.16 -16.02 -5.21
C ARG A 224 2.44 -15.70 -5.95
N TRP A 225 3.29 -14.85 -5.36
CA TRP A 225 4.66 -14.70 -5.85
C TRP A 225 5.39 -16.03 -5.69
N ASN A 226 5.78 -16.59 -6.82
CA ASN A 226 6.39 -17.90 -6.86
C ASN A 226 7.63 -17.83 -7.75
N ASN A 227 8.78 -17.53 -7.16
CA ASN A 227 10.05 -17.48 -7.88
C ASN A 227 10.52 -18.91 -8.19
N ILE A 228 9.79 -19.56 -9.10
CA ILE A 228 10.06 -20.91 -9.54
C ILE A 228 11.14 -20.87 -10.61
N GLU A 229 12.27 -21.54 -10.34
CA GLU A 229 13.34 -21.84 -11.31
C GLU A 229 13.71 -20.65 -12.21
N ALA A 230 14.65 -19.86 -11.75
CA ALA A 230 15.32 -18.84 -12.58
C ALA A 230 15.56 -19.40 -13.98
N ALA A 231 15.10 -18.69 -14.99
CA ALA A 231 15.25 -19.10 -16.37
C ALA A 231 16.71 -19.49 -16.64
N LYS A 232 16.94 -20.66 -17.24
CA LYS A 232 18.28 -21.14 -17.60
C LYS A 232 18.96 -20.24 -18.63
N GLN A 233 18.18 -19.38 -19.32
CA GLN A 233 18.66 -18.40 -20.29
C GLN A 233 18.72 -16.99 -19.69
N ARG A 234 19.70 -16.20 -20.15
CA ARG A 234 19.80 -14.79 -19.75
C ARG A 234 18.57 -14.02 -20.19
N PRO A 235 17.90 -13.27 -19.29
CA PRO A 235 16.69 -12.53 -19.62
C PRO A 235 16.94 -11.51 -20.74
N SER A 236 16.06 -11.49 -21.74
CA SER A 236 16.16 -10.61 -22.91
C SER A 236 15.68 -9.20 -22.56
N LEU A 237 16.51 -8.19 -22.87
CA LEU A 237 16.13 -6.77 -22.74
C LEU A 237 15.02 -6.40 -23.74
N ASP A 238 14.98 -7.04 -24.92
CA ASP A 238 13.95 -6.76 -25.94
C ASP A 238 12.60 -7.34 -25.53
N THR A 239 12.60 -8.54 -24.93
CA THR A 239 11.38 -9.11 -24.35
C THR A 239 10.84 -8.22 -23.24
N PHE A 240 11.71 -7.74 -22.34
CA PHE A 240 11.30 -6.84 -21.27
C PHE A 240 10.80 -5.49 -21.81
N ASP A 241 11.46 -4.94 -22.82
CA ASP A 241 11.04 -3.68 -23.45
C ASP A 241 9.60 -3.77 -23.96
N ARG A 242 9.28 -4.85 -24.68
CA ARG A 242 7.92 -5.08 -25.19
C ARG A 242 6.91 -5.20 -24.04
N VAL A 243 7.22 -5.97 -23.00
CA VAL A 243 6.35 -6.18 -21.84
C VAL A 243 6.16 -4.87 -21.07
N PHE A 244 7.24 -4.15 -20.78
CA PHE A 244 7.17 -2.94 -19.96
C PHE A 244 6.50 -1.76 -20.71
N ARG A 245 6.78 -1.61 -22.00
CA ARG A 245 6.09 -0.60 -22.83
C ARG A 245 4.59 -0.86 -22.91
N GLU A 246 4.20 -2.13 -23.03
CA GLU A 246 2.78 -2.49 -23.06
C GLU A 246 2.11 -2.24 -21.70
N ALA A 247 2.79 -2.51 -20.59
CA ALA A 247 2.31 -2.18 -19.26
C ALA A 247 2.10 -0.66 -19.08
N VAL A 248 3.09 0.16 -19.48
CA VAL A 248 2.96 1.63 -19.45
C VAL A 248 1.84 2.11 -20.37
N ARG A 249 1.70 1.52 -21.56
CA ARG A 249 0.62 1.86 -22.52
C ARG A 249 -0.75 1.61 -21.90
N ARG A 250 -0.99 0.40 -21.35
CA ARG A 250 -2.28 0.05 -20.71
C ARG A 250 -2.62 0.98 -19.56
N GLN A 251 -1.66 1.27 -18.70
CA GLN A 251 -1.89 2.09 -17.52
C GLN A 251 -1.93 3.60 -17.80
N SER A 252 -1.46 4.04 -18.97
CA SER A 252 -1.65 5.42 -19.46
C SER A 252 -2.88 5.57 -20.39
N ASP A 253 -3.57 4.47 -20.70
CA ASP A 253 -4.83 4.48 -21.45
C ASP A 253 -5.99 4.81 -20.51
N ALA A 254 -6.50 6.03 -20.61
CA ALA A 254 -7.60 6.56 -19.81
C ALA A 254 -8.34 7.65 -20.59
N ASP A 255 -9.63 7.86 -20.24
CA ASP A 255 -10.47 8.90 -20.86
C ASP A 255 -10.17 10.29 -20.28
N VAL A 256 -9.23 10.38 -19.35
CA VAL A 256 -8.84 11.60 -18.61
C VAL A 256 -7.36 11.93 -18.80
N ASP A 257 -6.99 13.17 -18.48
CA ASP A 257 -5.59 13.55 -18.44
C ASP A 257 -4.84 12.89 -17.26
N PHE A 258 -3.55 12.61 -17.51
CA PHE A 258 -2.69 11.98 -16.52
C PHE A 258 -1.32 12.67 -16.42
N ALA A 259 -0.63 12.39 -15.31
CA ALA A 259 0.69 12.93 -15.00
C ALA A 259 1.64 11.82 -14.55
N VAL A 260 2.87 12.18 -14.17
CA VAL A 260 3.83 11.28 -13.54
C VAL A 260 4.30 11.84 -12.20
N PHE A 261 4.51 10.97 -11.21
CA PHE A 261 5.23 11.35 -10.00
C PHE A 261 6.72 11.05 -10.20
N LEU A 262 7.54 12.07 -10.12
CA LEU A 262 8.94 12.02 -10.50
C LEU A 262 9.84 12.42 -9.33
N SER A 263 10.64 11.46 -8.81
CA SER A 263 11.65 11.70 -7.78
C SER A 263 13.07 11.90 -8.33
N GLY A 264 13.24 11.74 -9.65
CA GLY A 264 14.57 11.71 -10.28
C GLY A 264 15.39 10.43 -9.96
N GLY A 265 14.80 9.43 -9.31
CA GLY A 265 15.31 8.08 -9.19
C GLY A 265 15.14 7.29 -10.49
N VAL A 266 15.86 6.16 -10.64
CA VAL A 266 15.84 5.37 -11.89
C VAL A 266 14.42 4.88 -12.24
N ASP A 267 13.62 4.50 -11.26
CA ASP A 267 12.30 3.89 -11.45
C ASP A 267 11.30 4.89 -12.03
N SER A 268 11.07 5.99 -11.31
CA SER A 268 10.17 7.06 -11.76
C SER A 268 10.66 7.73 -13.05
N SER A 269 11.98 7.87 -13.23
CA SER A 269 12.56 8.41 -14.46
C SER A 269 12.35 7.47 -15.65
N LEU A 270 12.45 6.15 -15.44
CA LEU A 270 12.22 5.15 -16.49
C LEU A 270 10.75 5.14 -16.93
N ILE A 271 9.80 5.14 -15.99
CA ILE A 271 8.37 5.29 -16.30
C ILE A 271 8.15 6.57 -17.10
N SER A 272 8.67 7.71 -16.63
CA SER A 272 8.53 8.99 -17.32
C SER A 272 9.08 8.95 -18.74
N ALA A 273 10.24 8.33 -18.96
CA ALA A 273 10.88 8.23 -20.26
C ALA A 273 10.09 7.33 -21.23
N VAL A 274 9.62 6.17 -20.76
CA VAL A 274 8.77 5.27 -21.57
C VAL A 274 7.43 5.93 -21.86
N THR A 275 6.80 6.57 -20.88
CA THR A 275 5.55 7.33 -21.08
C THR A 275 5.73 8.41 -22.14
N ARG A 276 6.82 9.21 -22.08
CA ARG A 276 7.11 10.22 -23.10
C ARG A 276 7.31 9.59 -24.49
N SER A 277 7.95 8.42 -24.59
CA SER A 277 8.14 7.74 -25.87
C SER A 277 6.84 7.21 -26.48
N LEU A 278 5.85 6.89 -25.64
CA LEU A 278 4.53 6.45 -26.09
C LEU A 278 3.59 7.62 -26.41
N HIS A 279 3.78 8.77 -25.76
CA HIS A 279 2.95 9.97 -25.92
C HIS A 279 3.83 11.19 -26.25
N PRO A 280 4.48 11.24 -27.43
CA PRO A 280 5.50 12.25 -27.76
C PRO A 280 4.96 13.68 -27.75
N GLU A 281 3.71 13.88 -28.20
CA GLU A 281 3.08 15.19 -28.36
C GLU A 281 2.18 15.60 -27.19
N ARG A 282 1.86 14.66 -26.27
CA ARG A 282 0.95 14.97 -25.16
C ARG A 282 1.63 15.89 -24.13
N PRO A 283 0.98 16.97 -23.69
CA PRO A 283 1.45 17.74 -22.53
C PRO A 283 1.46 16.83 -21.28
N LEU A 284 2.63 16.68 -20.66
CA LEU A 284 2.78 15.86 -19.48
C LEU A 284 3.39 16.68 -18.34
N LYS A 285 2.74 16.66 -17.18
CA LYS A 285 3.26 17.23 -15.93
C LYS A 285 4.00 16.18 -15.11
N ALA A 286 5.10 16.59 -14.50
CA ALA A 286 5.91 15.78 -13.61
C ALA A 286 5.90 16.41 -12.20
N TYR A 287 5.22 15.74 -11.26
CA TYR A 287 5.06 16.23 -9.89
C TYR A 287 6.18 15.71 -8.99
N THR A 288 6.75 16.61 -8.18
CA THR A 288 7.91 16.32 -7.32
C THR A 288 7.76 16.97 -5.96
N LEU A 289 8.15 16.24 -4.91
CA LEU A 289 8.27 16.75 -3.55
C LEU A 289 9.60 17.47 -3.34
N ARG A 290 9.57 18.56 -2.56
CA ARG A 290 10.75 19.29 -2.09
C ARG A 290 10.76 19.43 -0.57
N PHE A 291 11.96 19.50 -0.02
CA PHE A 291 12.23 19.75 1.40
C PHE A 291 13.26 20.87 1.55
N GLU A 292 13.16 21.64 2.63
CA GLU A 292 14.16 22.66 2.96
C GLU A 292 15.51 22.02 3.35
N GLU A 293 15.48 20.79 3.86
CA GLU A 293 16.67 20.02 4.18
C GLU A 293 17.33 19.46 2.91
N GLU A 294 18.41 20.09 2.47
CA GLU A 294 19.14 19.81 1.24
C GLU A 294 19.48 18.31 1.05
N SER A 295 19.84 17.60 2.13
CA SER A 295 20.15 16.16 2.05
C SER A 295 18.93 15.28 1.74
N PHE A 296 17.72 15.78 1.97
CA PHE A 296 16.44 15.11 1.70
C PHE A 296 15.79 15.57 0.40
N ASP A 297 16.14 16.77 -0.10
CA ASP A 297 15.60 17.33 -1.32
C ASP A 297 16.17 16.64 -2.57
N GLU A 298 15.29 16.18 -3.44
CA GLU A 298 15.62 15.59 -4.74
C GLU A 298 15.05 16.41 -5.91
N GLY A 299 14.48 17.58 -5.63
CA GLY A 299 13.74 18.40 -6.60
C GLY A 299 14.57 18.80 -7.81
N ASP A 300 15.84 19.16 -7.64
CA ASP A 300 16.70 19.57 -8.75
C ASP A 300 17.03 18.40 -9.70
N PHE A 301 17.15 17.20 -9.16
CA PHE A 301 17.33 15.98 -9.98
C PHE A 301 16.07 15.66 -10.78
N ALA A 302 14.91 15.74 -10.14
CA ALA A 302 13.63 15.51 -10.80
C ALA A 302 13.37 16.58 -11.88
N ALA A 303 13.60 17.85 -11.58
CA ALA A 303 13.47 18.95 -12.55
C ALA A 303 14.41 18.77 -13.76
N ASN A 304 15.64 18.27 -13.54
CA ASN A 304 16.54 17.97 -14.64
C ASN A 304 16.01 16.83 -15.54
N VAL A 305 15.50 15.75 -14.96
CA VAL A 305 14.86 14.66 -15.72
C VAL A 305 13.63 15.18 -16.48
N ALA A 306 12.75 15.93 -15.82
CA ALA A 306 11.57 16.51 -16.46
C ALA A 306 11.92 17.36 -17.69
N ARG A 307 12.91 18.24 -17.56
CA ARG A 307 13.41 19.08 -18.69
C ARG A 307 13.95 18.23 -19.84
N GLN A 308 14.76 17.20 -19.55
CA GLN A 308 15.31 16.30 -20.60
C GLN A 308 14.20 15.57 -21.35
N LEU A 309 13.12 15.22 -20.63
CA LEU A 309 11.96 14.52 -21.20
C LEU A 309 10.87 15.48 -21.73
N LYS A 310 11.15 16.79 -21.77
CA LYS A 310 10.17 17.83 -22.20
C LYS A 310 8.84 17.69 -21.45
N MET A 311 8.89 17.50 -20.15
CA MET A 311 7.74 17.51 -19.23
C MET A 311 7.72 18.80 -18.42
N GLU A 312 6.54 19.27 -18.06
CA GLU A 312 6.37 20.42 -17.17
C GLU A 312 6.63 20.01 -15.72
N PRO A 313 7.67 20.54 -15.04
CA PRO A 313 7.93 20.22 -13.65
C PRO A 313 6.99 21.00 -12.72
N VAL A 314 6.30 20.31 -11.83
CA VAL A 314 5.47 20.90 -10.77
C VAL A 314 6.02 20.46 -9.42
N THR A 315 6.36 21.42 -8.56
CA THR A 315 6.99 21.15 -7.25
C THR A 315 6.04 21.42 -6.10
N VAL A 316 6.11 20.56 -5.07
CA VAL A 316 5.34 20.68 -3.82
C VAL A 316 6.32 20.69 -2.65
N TRP A 317 6.33 21.78 -1.90
CA TRP A 317 7.13 21.91 -0.70
C TRP A 317 6.43 21.24 0.49
N VAL A 318 7.19 20.49 1.26
CA VAL A 318 6.72 19.81 2.48
C VAL A 318 7.40 20.45 3.68
N ARG A 319 6.61 20.88 4.64
CA ARG A 319 7.06 21.57 5.85
C ARG A 319 6.63 20.82 7.13
N PRO A 320 7.31 21.04 8.26
CA PRO A 320 6.93 20.42 9.53
C PRO A 320 5.48 20.69 9.93
N GLU A 321 4.98 21.91 9.68
CA GLU A 321 3.62 22.33 10.05
C GLU A 321 2.54 21.48 9.36
N ASP A 322 2.81 21.00 8.15
CA ASP A 322 1.90 20.13 7.41
C ASP A 322 1.62 18.84 8.20
N PHE A 323 2.63 18.33 8.92
CA PHE A 323 2.51 17.10 9.71
C PHE A 323 1.58 17.27 10.90
N ARG A 324 1.70 18.40 11.60
CA ARG A 324 0.86 18.70 12.75
C ARG A 324 -0.61 18.86 12.38
N SER A 325 -0.90 19.45 11.23
CA SER A 325 -2.27 19.73 10.79
C SER A 325 -2.91 18.58 9.98
N GLY A 326 -2.11 17.76 9.27
CA GLY A 326 -2.62 16.83 8.28
C GLY A 326 -2.77 15.38 8.74
N LEU A 327 -1.98 14.94 9.74
CA LEU A 327 -1.95 13.53 10.14
C LEU A 327 -3.30 13.03 10.69
N SER A 328 -3.90 13.76 11.61
CA SER A 328 -5.21 13.41 12.18
C SER A 328 -6.30 13.30 11.11
N SER A 329 -6.29 14.19 10.11
CA SER A 329 -7.27 14.14 9.02
C SER A 329 -7.13 12.89 8.15
N LEU A 330 -5.89 12.48 7.84
CA LEU A 330 -5.64 11.24 7.09
C LEU A 330 -6.08 10.01 7.89
N ILE A 331 -5.79 9.96 9.18
CA ILE A 331 -6.20 8.87 10.07
C ILE A 331 -7.73 8.78 10.13
N GLN A 332 -8.41 9.92 10.25
CA GLN A 332 -9.87 9.99 10.31
C GLN A 332 -10.53 9.45 9.04
N MET A 333 -9.99 9.79 7.86
CA MET A 333 -10.51 9.30 6.58
C MET A 333 -10.44 7.78 6.46
N VAL A 334 -9.35 7.19 6.95
CA VAL A 334 -9.00 5.79 6.67
C VAL A 334 -9.40 4.83 7.80
N GLY A 335 -9.28 5.28 9.06
CA GLY A 335 -9.60 4.48 10.25
C GLY A 335 -8.52 3.48 10.67
N GLU A 336 -7.31 3.54 10.09
CA GLU A 336 -6.19 2.65 10.41
C GLU A 336 -4.88 3.44 10.47
N PRO A 337 -4.01 3.23 11.48
CA PRO A 337 -2.73 3.92 11.56
C PRO A 337 -1.71 3.33 10.58
N LEU A 338 -0.90 4.20 9.96
CA LEU A 338 0.21 3.82 9.08
C LEU A 338 1.43 4.66 9.40
N ALA A 339 2.50 4.04 9.91
CA ALA A 339 3.68 4.75 10.41
C ALA A 339 4.75 4.99 9.32
N ASP A 340 4.36 5.21 8.07
CA ASP A 340 5.27 5.70 7.03
C ASP A 340 5.29 7.23 7.04
N PRO A 341 6.43 7.90 7.36
CA PRO A 341 6.50 9.36 7.33
C PRO A 341 6.19 9.96 5.96
N ALA A 342 6.35 9.20 4.88
CA ALA A 342 6.05 9.65 3.52
C ALA A 342 4.53 9.67 3.21
N TRP A 343 3.67 9.20 4.10
CA TRP A 343 2.23 9.18 3.89
C TRP A 343 1.68 10.58 3.66
N LEU A 344 1.94 11.51 4.56
CA LEU A 344 1.47 12.90 4.42
C LEU A 344 2.09 13.64 3.21
N PRO A 345 3.42 13.60 2.97
CA PRO A 345 3.99 14.18 1.75
C PRO A 345 3.37 13.65 0.47
N THR A 346 3.08 12.35 0.40
CA THR A 346 2.39 11.76 -0.77
C THR A 346 0.97 12.32 -0.91
N ALA A 347 0.24 12.53 0.19
CA ALA A 347 -1.09 13.16 0.17
C ALA A 347 -1.03 14.62 -0.31
N LEU A 348 -0.03 15.38 0.13
CA LEU A 348 0.18 16.76 -0.34
C LEU A 348 0.48 16.81 -1.85
N LEU A 349 1.31 15.90 -2.33
CA LEU A 349 1.62 15.76 -3.75
C LEU A 349 0.38 15.41 -4.56
N ALA A 350 -0.39 14.45 -4.07
CA ALA A 350 -1.63 14.01 -4.70
C ALA A 350 -2.68 15.12 -4.73
N ARG A 351 -2.84 15.87 -3.63
CA ARG A 351 -3.73 17.04 -3.55
C ARG A 351 -3.38 18.11 -4.57
N ARG A 352 -2.09 18.36 -4.80
CA ARG A 352 -1.66 19.31 -5.82
C ARG A 352 -1.91 18.78 -7.23
N ALA A 353 -1.62 17.50 -7.48
CA ALA A 353 -1.82 16.88 -8.78
C ALA A 353 -3.31 16.76 -9.15
N ALA A 354 -4.19 16.50 -8.18
CA ALA A 354 -5.63 16.39 -8.37
C ALA A 354 -6.31 17.68 -8.85
N GLN A 355 -5.63 18.84 -8.72
CA GLN A 355 -6.10 20.10 -9.30
C GLN A 355 -5.97 20.15 -10.84
N ASP A 356 -5.08 19.34 -11.39
CA ASP A 356 -4.76 19.35 -12.81
C ASP A 356 -5.18 18.04 -13.53
N VAL A 357 -5.07 16.90 -12.84
CA VAL A 357 -5.29 15.56 -13.42
C VAL A 357 -6.04 14.65 -12.46
N ARG A 358 -6.59 13.54 -12.98
CA ARG A 358 -7.27 12.51 -12.17
C ARG A 358 -6.47 11.22 -12.01
N LEU A 359 -5.36 11.11 -12.72
CA LEU A 359 -4.50 9.92 -12.79
C LEU A 359 -3.03 10.31 -12.77
N ALA A 360 -2.19 9.55 -12.05
CA ALA A 360 -0.74 9.68 -12.13
C ALA A 360 -0.04 8.32 -12.15
N LEU A 361 1.03 8.21 -12.96
CA LEU A 361 1.88 7.03 -13.01
C LEU A 361 3.00 7.14 -11.96
N VAL A 362 3.27 6.03 -11.27
CA VAL A 362 4.22 5.96 -10.15
C VAL A 362 5.18 4.77 -10.27
N GLY A 363 6.30 4.84 -9.56
CA GLY A 363 7.39 3.86 -9.65
C GLY A 363 7.38 2.76 -8.59
N GLU A 364 6.29 2.57 -7.88
CA GLU A 364 6.15 1.55 -6.85
C GLU A 364 6.32 0.13 -7.40
N GLY A 365 6.85 -0.79 -6.60
CA GLY A 365 7.12 -2.19 -6.96
C GLY A 365 8.48 -2.46 -7.61
N ALA A 366 9.14 -1.43 -8.17
CA ALA A 366 10.43 -1.61 -8.86
C ALA A 366 11.55 -2.10 -7.93
N ASP A 367 11.55 -1.70 -6.68
CA ASP A 367 12.56 -2.09 -5.69
C ASP A 367 12.41 -3.54 -5.27
N GLU A 368 11.19 -3.96 -5.02
CA GLU A 368 10.84 -5.31 -4.60
C GLU A 368 11.08 -6.30 -5.73
N LEU A 369 10.62 -6.01 -6.94
CA LEU A 369 10.72 -6.91 -8.08
C LEU A 369 12.16 -7.06 -8.60
N PHE A 370 12.92 -5.97 -8.67
CA PHE A 370 14.24 -5.94 -9.29
C PHE A 370 15.40 -5.84 -8.29
N GLY A 371 15.15 -5.98 -6.99
CA GLY A 371 16.18 -6.04 -5.97
C GLY A 371 16.84 -4.69 -5.67
N GLY A 372 16.05 -3.65 -5.36
CA GLY A 372 16.53 -2.27 -5.21
C GLY A 372 16.98 -1.88 -3.81
N TYR A 373 16.62 -2.61 -2.76
CA TYR A 373 16.90 -2.22 -1.39
C TYR A 373 18.33 -2.53 -0.93
N PRO A 374 18.95 -1.65 -0.11
CA PRO A 374 20.24 -1.94 0.49
C PRO A 374 20.26 -3.20 1.36
N THR A 375 19.13 -3.60 1.94
CA THR A 375 18.97 -4.81 2.75
C THR A 375 19.24 -6.08 1.94
N TYR A 376 18.93 -6.10 0.65
CA TYR A 376 19.23 -7.22 -0.25
C TYR A 376 20.74 -7.39 -0.49
N LEU A 377 21.48 -6.27 -0.62
CA LEU A 377 22.95 -6.30 -0.65
C LEU A 377 23.52 -6.76 0.69
N GLY A 378 22.98 -6.20 1.78
CA GLY A 378 23.39 -6.49 3.14
C GLY A 378 23.28 -7.97 3.48
N ALA A 379 22.27 -8.68 2.96
CA ALA A 379 22.06 -10.11 3.20
C ALA A 379 23.27 -10.94 2.75
N GLY A 380 23.76 -10.75 1.51
CA GLY A 380 24.94 -11.46 1.00
C GLY A 380 26.24 -11.08 1.71
N ILE A 381 26.39 -9.83 2.16
CA ILE A 381 27.54 -9.39 2.95
C ILE A 381 27.53 -10.03 4.35
N ALA A 382 26.36 -10.10 4.99
CA ALA A 382 26.19 -10.65 6.33
C ALA A 382 26.51 -12.16 6.39
N GLU A 383 26.20 -12.91 5.35
CA GLU A 383 26.58 -14.34 5.27
C GLU A 383 28.11 -14.51 5.30
N ARG A 384 28.85 -13.62 4.63
CA ARG A 384 30.33 -13.62 4.64
C ARG A 384 30.88 -13.12 5.99
N TYR A 385 30.29 -12.05 6.52
CA TYR A 385 30.66 -11.50 7.82
C TYR A 385 30.43 -12.50 8.97
N GLY A 386 29.36 -13.28 8.91
CA GLY A 386 29.04 -14.31 9.89
C GLY A 386 30.15 -15.39 10.02
N LYS A 387 30.88 -15.66 8.92
CA LYS A 387 32.00 -16.62 8.90
C LYS A 387 33.30 -16.09 9.52
N LEU A 388 33.38 -14.77 9.83
CA LEU A 388 34.56 -14.18 10.46
C LEU A 388 34.64 -14.58 11.94
N PRO A 389 35.88 -14.75 12.49
CA PRO A 389 36.07 -15.04 13.90
C PRO A 389 35.56 -13.91 14.81
N ALA A 390 35.15 -14.25 16.03
CA ALA A 390 34.62 -13.30 16.99
C ALA A 390 35.59 -12.15 17.33
N TRP A 391 36.89 -12.44 17.35
CA TRP A 391 37.94 -11.44 17.64
C TRP A 391 38.05 -10.33 16.58
N ILE A 392 37.60 -10.57 15.36
CA ILE A 392 37.48 -9.54 14.29
C ILE A 392 36.13 -8.81 14.43
N LYS A 393 35.05 -9.55 14.65
CA LYS A 393 33.69 -9.00 14.68
C LYS A 393 33.47 -8.05 15.87
N SER A 394 33.94 -8.43 17.07
CA SER A 394 33.69 -7.68 18.30
C SER A 394 34.28 -6.26 18.31
N PRO A 395 35.57 -6.04 17.95
CA PRO A 395 36.10 -4.69 17.85
C PRO A 395 35.42 -3.85 16.76
N PHE A 396 35.12 -4.46 15.60
CA PHE A 396 34.42 -3.78 14.50
C PHE A 396 33.03 -3.30 14.96
N ARG A 397 32.27 -4.16 15.63
CA ARG A 397 30.95 -3.83 16.16
C ARG A 397 31.03 -2.67 17.16
N ARG A 398 31.92 -2.74 18.15
CA ARG A 398 32.12 -1.67 19.14
C ARG A 398 32.48 -0.34 18.48
N PHE A 399 33.37 -0.36 17.49
CA PHE A 399 33.78 0.84 16.75
C PHE A 399 32.58 1.47 16.00
N ILE A 400 31.72 0.66 15.36
CA ILE A 400 30.55 1.17 14.64
C ILE A 400 29.49 1.72 15.63
N GLU A 401 29.25 1.02 16.74
CA GLU A 401 28.27 1.42 17.76
C GLU A 401 28.67 2.72 18.48
N SER A 402 29.99 2.97 18.66
CA SER A 402 30.49 4.19 19.30
C SER A 402 30.37 5.47 18.47
N ARG A 403 30.08 5.37 17.17
CA ARG A 403 29.95 6.55 16.31
C ARG A 403 28.66 7.32 16.62
N PRO A 404 28.69 8.66 16.63
CA PRO A 404 27.50 9.46 16.81
C PRO A 404 26.47 9.21 15.70
N PRO A 405 25.18 9.49 15.92
CA PRO A 405 24.17 9.53 14.87
C PRO A 405 24.54 10.57 13.80
N ASP A 406 24.24 10.26 12.54
CA ASP A 406 24.44 11.18 11.43
C ASP A 406 23.06 11.68 10.94
N GLU A 407 22.91 12.97 10.81
CA GLU A 407 21.64 13.61 10.42
C GLU A 407 21.35 13.54 8.90
N LYS A 408 22.31 13.03 8.11
CA LYS A 408 22.10 12.89 6.65
C LYS A 408 21.14 11.75 6.33
N LYS A 409 20.33 11.94 5.31
CA LYS A 409 19.27 11.02 4.84
C LYS A 409 19.66 9.54 4.78
N VAL A 410 20.82 9.20 4.22
CA VAL A 410 21.37 7.84 4.18
C VAL A 410 22.86 7.93 4.44
N SER A 411 23.25 7.86 5.70
CA SER A 411 24.66 7.83 6.05
C SER A 411 25.21 6.40 6.05
N ILE A 412 26.47 6.26 5.71
CA ILE A 412 27.20 4.98 5.84
C ILE A 412 27.17 4.52 7.30
N SER A 413 27.28 5.46 8.25
CA SER A 413 27.19 5.17 9.68
C SER A 413 25.85 4.53 10.07
N TYR A 414 24.73 5.06 9.60
CA TYR A 414 23.40 4.47 9.82
C TYR A 414 23.29 3.05 9.27
N LEU A 415 23.72 2.85 8.01
CA LEU A 415 23.69 1.52 7.38
C LEU A 415 24.57 0.51 8.11
N LEU A 416 25.78 0.91 8.54
CA LEU A 416 26.68 0.04 9.27
C LEU A 416 26.14 -0.30 10.67
N LYS A 417 25.54 0.67 11.39
CA LYS A 417 24.88 0.40 12.68
C LYS A 417 23.75 -0.62 12.52
N ARG A 418 22.88 -0.44 11.53
CA ARG A 418 21.82 -1.43 11.23
C ARG A 418 22.40 -2.79 10.84
N PHE A 419 23.46 -2.78 10.04
CA PHE A 419 24.13 -4.01 9.62
C PHE A 419 24.64 -4.82 10.83
N VAL A 420 25.43 -4.21 11.72
CA VAL A 420 26.02 -4.94 12.85
C VAL A 420 24.98 -5.44 13.87
N GLN A 421 23.85 -4.74 14.01
CA GLN A 421 22.73 -5.16 14.86
C GLN A 421 22.11 -6.48 14.41
N GLY A 422 22.04 -6.74 13.11
CA GLY A 422 21.38 -7.92 12.54
C GLY A 422 22.32 -8.96 11.93
N ALA A 423 23.61 -8.65 11.72
CA ALA A 423 24.50 -9.46 10.90
C ALA A 423 24.69 -10.91 11.40
N GLU A 424 24.51 -11.16 12.69
CA GLU A 424 24.65 -12.49 13.32
C GLU A 424 23.34 -13.28 13.40
N LEU A 425 22.21 -12.66 13.06
CA LEU A 425 20.91 -13.34 12.98
C LEU A 425 20.80 -14.18 11.70
N ASP A 426 19.92 -15.16 11.72
CA ASP A 426 19.55 -15.87 10.50
C ASP A 426 18.91 -14.93 9.45
N GLY A 427 18.84 -15.40 8.19
CA GLY A 427 18.51 -14.53 7.07
C GLY A 427 17.20 -13.76 7.18
N MET A 428 16.11 -14.43 7.59
CA MET A 428 14.79 -13.79 7.70
C MET A 428 14.68 -12.91 8.95
N ASN A 429 15.11 -13.36 10.11
CA ASN A 429 15.13 -12.56 11.34
C ASN A 429 16.00 -11.31 11.19
N ARG A 430 17.12 -11.42 10.49
CA ARG A 430 17.98 -10.31 10.10
C ARG A 430 17.23 -9.30 9.25
N HIS A 431 16.56 -9.74 8.18
CA HIS A 431 15.80 -8.87 7.28
C HIS A 431 14.68 -8.14 8.03
N GLN A 432 13.91 -8.87 8.83
CA GLN A 432 12.87 -8.30 9.68
C GLN A 432 13.40 -7.26 10.68
N LEU A 433 14.59 -7.49 11.27
CA LEU A 433 15.21 -6.51 12.15
C LEU A 433 15.61 -5.25 11.37
N TRP A 434 16.23 -5.41 10.20
CA TRP A 434 16.67 -4.28 9.39
C TRP A 434 15.53 -3.42 8.84
N THR A 435 14.37 -4.02 8.61
CA THR A 435 13.17 -3.32 8.11
C THR A 435 12.27 -2.81 9.24
N SER A 436 12.49 -3.23 10.51
CA SER A 436 11.66 -2.82 11.64
C SER A 436 11.74 -1.31 11.93
N ASN A 437 10.62 -0.72 12.34
CA ASN A 437 10.55 0.64 12.87
C ASN A 437 11.04 0.69 14.33
N ILE A 438 10.55 -0.26 15.15
CA ILE A 438 10.94 -0.38 16.56
C ILE A 438 11.64 -1.72 16.75
N THR A 439 12.85 -1.69 17.32
CA THR A 439 13.60 -2.92 17.60
C THR A 439 13.03 -3.68 18.80
N PRO A 440 13.25 -5.01 18.89
CA PRO A 440 12.78 -5.80 20.03
C PRO A 440 13.24 -5.25 21.39
N GLN A 441 14.45 -4.71 21.48
CA GLN A 441 15.00 -4.12 22.71
C GLN A 441 14.22 -2.87 23.13
N ILE A 442 13.85 -2.00 22.19
CA ILE A 442 13.06 -0.81 22.47
C ILE A 442 11.62 -1.19 22.81
N LEU A 443 11.03 -2.19 22.13
CA LEU A 443 9.70 -2.71 22.47
C LEU A 443 9.66 -3.22 23.91
N ALA A 444 10.68 -3.96 24.36
CA ALA A 444 10.79 -4.42 25.74
C ALA A 444 10.87 -3.25 26.74
N ARG A 445 11.63 -2.19 26.43
CA ARG A 445 11.67 -0.95 27.27
C ARG A 445 10.29 -0.31 27.37
N LEU A 446 9.55 -0.24 26.24
CA LEU A 446 8.19 0.30 26.18
C LEU A 446 7.16 -0.57 26.93
N GLY A 447 7.53 -1.75 27.42
CA GLY A 447 6.65 -2.68 28.10
C GLY A 447 5.87 -3.62 27.16
N VAL A 448 6.16 -3.58 25.86
CA VAL A 448 5.49 -4.40 24.85
C VAL A 448 6.12 -5.79 24.84
N PRO A 449 5.35 -6.87 25.10
CA PRO A 449 5.87 -8.22 25.06
C PRO A 449 6.31 -8.62 23.65
N PRO A 450 7.28 -9.54 23.52
CA PRO A 450 7.70 -10.03 22.22
C PRO A 450 6.54 -10.73 21.51
N THR A 451 6.33 -10.37 20.25
CA THR A 451 5.38 -11.05 19.39
C THR A 451 6.16 -12.04 18.54
N PRO A 452 5.76 -13.32 18.49
CA PRO A 452 6.41 -14.28 17.61
C PRO A 452 6.32 -13.76 16.16
N PRO A 453 7.41 -13.89 15.39
CA PRO A 453 7.35 -13.59 13.96
C PRO A 453 6.26 -14.50 13.35
N ARG A 454 5.51 -13.98 12.38
CA ARG A 454 4.70 -14.86 11.52
C ARG A 454 5.65 -15.88 10.93
N GLY A 455 5.30 -17.14 11.05
CA GLY A 455 6.05 -18.21 10.45
C GLY A 455 6.26 -17.92 8.97
N ASP A 456 7.49 -17.99 8.53
CA ASP A 456 7.81 -18.15 7.13
C ASP A 456 7.19 -19.49 6.77
N ASP A 457 6.04 -19.51 6.10
CA ASP A 457 5.51 -20.72 5.51
C ASP A 457 6.69 -21.31 4.77
N ALA A 458 7.11 -22.52 5.13
CA ALA A 458 8.39 -23.14 4.76
C ALA A 458 8.51 -23.35 3.24
N VAL A 459 8.56 -22.24 2.52
CA VAL A 459 8.76 -22.21 1.08
C VAL A 459 10.26 -22.15 0.84
N GLY A 460 10.79 -23.23 0.29
CA GLY A 460 12.18 -23.33 -0.12
C GLY A 460 12.60 -22.18 -1.06
N GLY A 461 13.88 -22.09 -1.36
CA GLY A 461 14.45 -21.10 -2.26
C GLY A 461 15.62 -20.33 -1.67
N ALA A 462 16.30 -19.55 -2.53
CA ALA A 462 17.40 -18.72 -2.10
C ALA A 462 16.92 -17.63 -1.11
N LEU A 463 17.79 -17.19 -0.20
CA LEU A 463 17.44 -16.17 0.78
C LEU A 463 16.90 -14.89 0.13
N LEU A 464 17.47 -14.46 -1.00
CA LEU A 464 17.00 -13.27 -1.74
C LEU A 464 15.52 -13.44 -2.17
N ASP A 465 15.13 -14.61 -2.65
CA ASP A 465 13.76 -14.88 -3.10
C ASP A 465 12.77 -14.86 -1.93
N ARG A 466 13.18 -15.41 -0.79
CA ARG A 466 12.38 -15.42 0.44
C ARG A 466 12.17 -14.01 1.00
N VAL A 467 13.22 -13.19 1.07
CA VAL A 467 13.09 -11.81 1.57
C VAL A 467 12.31 -10.92 0.59
N GLN A 468 12.43 -11.12 -0.72
CA GLN A 468 11.63 -10.39 -1.70
C GLN A 468 10.14 -10.77 -1.62
N ARG A 469 9.82 -12.04 -1.41
CA ARG A 469 8.43 -12.47 -1.16
C ARG A 469 7.86 -11.81 0.09
N TRP A 470 8.64 -11.81 1.19
CA TRP A 470 8.26 -11.12 2.41
C TRP A 470 7.96 -9.63 2.17
N ASP A 471 8.81 -8.96 1.38
CA ASP A 471 8.61 -7.55 1.06
C ASP A 471 7.41 -7.34 0.12
N LEU A 472 7.20 -8.19 -0.87
CA LEU A 472 6.05 -8.10 -1.79
C LEU A 472 4.71 -8.31 -1.07
N GLU A 473 4.57 -9.38 -0.27
CA GLU A 473 3.32 -9.71 0.42
C GLU A 473 3.10 -8.86 1.69
N GLY A 474 4.14 -8.25 2.24
CA GLY A 474 4.13 -7.45 3.47
C GLY A 474 4.35 -5.96 3.23
N SER A 475 5.61 -5.52 3.21
CA SER A 475 5.94 -4.09 3.19
C SER A 475 5.47 -3.36 1.93
N LEU A 476 5.47 -4.01 0.76
CA LEU A 476 4.90 -3.43 -0.45
C LEU A 476 3.38 -3.34 -0.34
N ALA A 477 2.70 -4.48 -0.25
CA ALA A 477 1.23 -4.53 -0.31
C ALA A 477 0.56 -3.77 0.85
N GLU A 478 1.06 -3.96 2.07
CA GLU A 478 0.42 -3.48 3.29
C GLU A 478 1.03 -2.19 3.86
N GLY A 479 2.22 -1.82 3.41
CA GLY A 479 2.88 -0.57 3.75
C GLY A 479 2.85 0.44 2.60
N LEU A 480 3.61 0.19 1.53
CA LEU A 480 3.84 1.17 0.47
C LEU A 480 2.62 1.41 -0.43
N LEU A 481 1.95 0.33 -0.91
CA LEU A 481 0.76 0.47 -1.75
C LEU A 481 -0.44 0.98 -0.94
N THR A 482 -0.58 0.54 0.31
CA THR A 482 -1.56 1.09 1.24
C THR A 482 -1.33 2.59 1.46
N LYS A 483 -0.07 3.04 1.64
CA LYS A 483 0.27 4.46 1.71
C LYS A 483 -0.11 5.19 0.43
N ALA A 484 0.28 4.64 -0.73
CA ALA A 484 0.04 5.26 -2.03
C ALA A 484 -1.46 5.45 -2.29
N ASP A 485 -2.26 4.39 -2.12
CA ASP A 485 -3.72 4.43 -2.29
C ASP A 485 -4.38 5.45 -1.35
N ARG A 486 -4.11 5.36 -0.05
CA ARG A 486 -4.75 6.23 0.95
C ARG A 486 -4.35 7.69 0.80
N ALA A 487 -3.06 7.94 0.52
CA ALA A 487 -2.57 9.30 0.30
C ALA A 487 -3.22 9.93 -0.93
N SER A 488 -3.29 9.23 -2.03
CA SER A 488 -3.79 9.78 -3.28
C SER A 488 -5.31 9.88 -3.28
N MET A 489 -6.00 8.87 -2.73
CA MET A 489 -7.45 8.87 -2.67
C MET A 489 -8.03 9.87 -1.66
N SER A 490 -7.24 10.36 -0.70
CA SER A 490 -7.66 11.50 0.12
C SER A 490 -7.99 12.75 -0.69
N SER A 491 -7.60 12.79 -1.95
CA SER A 491 -7.85 13.88 -2.90
C SER A 491 -8.41 13.40 -4.24
N ALA A 492 -9.03 12.22 -4.28
CA ALA A 492 -9.60 11.63 -5.49
C ALA A 492 -8.61 11.60 -6.67
N LEU A 493 -7.36 11.19 -6.43
CA LEU A 493 -6.35 10.98 -7.47
C LEU A 493 -6.01 9.49 -7.57
N GLU A 494 -6.17 8.90 -8.75
CA GLU A 494 -5.76 7.51 -9.00
C GLU A 494 -4.26 7.42 -9.25
N LEU A 495 -3.58 6.50 -8.53
CA LEU A 495 -2.20 6.12 -8.85
C LEU A 495 -2.18 4.75 -9.54
N ARG A 496 -1.34 4.64 -10.58
CA ARG A 496 -1.08 3.39 -11.31
C ARG A 496 0.41 3.10 -11.34
N ALA A 497 0.77 1.84 -11.09
CA ALA A 497 2.14 1.38 -10.93
C ALA A 497 2.54 0.40 -12.05
N PRO A 498 3.05 0.83 -13.20
CA PRO A 498 3.36 -0.05 -14.35
C PRO A 498 4.32 -1.19 -14.04
N PHE A 499 5.15 -1.08 -13.00
CA PHE A 499 5.98 -2.18 -12.54
C PHE A 499 5.17 -3.34 -11.95
N LEU A 500 3.97 -3.08 -11.43
CA LEU A 500 3.08 -4.10 -10.85
C LEU A 500 2.11 -4.71 -11.86
N ASP A 501 2.23 -4.35 -13.13
CA ASP A 501 1.53 -5.06 -14.21
C ASP A 501 1.86 -6.55 -14.20
N GLU A 502 0.85 -7.39 -14.42
CA GLU A 502 0.99 -8.85 -14.35
C GLU A 502 2.13 -9.40 -15.20
N ALA A 503 2.26 -8.93 -16.45
CA ALA A 503 3.30 -9.41 -17.36
C ALA A 503 4.70 -8.96 -16.91
N VAL A 504 4.81 -7.77 -16.29
CA VAL A 504 6.07 -7.27 -15.69
C VAL A 504 6.42 -8.08 -14.45
N MET A 505 5.46 -8.36 -13.58
CA MET A 505 5.65 -9.22 -12.41
C MET A 505 6.08 -10.63 -12.82
N ALA A 506 5.37 -11.24 -13.78
CA ALA A 506 5.71 -12.57 -14.30
C ALA A 506 7.12 -12.60 -14.92
N PHE A 507 7.52 -11.55 -15.65
CA PHE A 507 8.89 -11.44 -16.14
C PHE A 507 9.90 -11.35 -15.00
N ALA A 508 9.64 -10.53 -13.98
CA ALA A 508 10.52 -10.34 -12.83
C ALA A 508 10.70 -11.65 -12.04
N GLU A 509 9.67 -12.49 -11.95
CA GLU A 509 9.75 -13.83 -11.34
C GLU A 509 10.79 -14.73 -12.02
N THR A 510 11.00 -14.59 -13.31
CA THR A 510 11.99 -15.39 -14.06
C THR A 510 13.44 -14.91 -13.89
N LEU A 511 13.66 -13.74 -13.26
CA LEU A 511 14.99 -13.16 -13.14
C LEU A 511 15.86 -13.93 -12.13
N PRO A 512 17.06 -14.39 -12.54
CA PRO A 512 18.05 -14.92 -11.59
C PRO A 512 18.45 -13.87 -10.54
N GLY A 513 18.77 -14.30 -9.32
CA GLY A 513 19.25 -13.40 -8.26
C GLY A 513 20.40 -12.49 -8.68
N ALA A 514 21.33 -12.98 -9.50
CA ALA A 514 22.45 -12.21 -10.03
C ALA A 514 22.03 -11.08 -11.01
N GLU A 515 20.86 -11.17 -11.63
CA GLU A 515 20.31 -10.12 -12.48
C GLU A 515 19.57 -9.04 -11.67
N ARG A 516 19.20 -9.37 -10.43
CA ARG A 516 18.59 -8.44 -9.46
C ARG A 516 19.68 -7.75 -8.63
N VAL A 517 20.57 -8.52 -7.99
CA VAL A 517 21.62 -8.02 -7.08
C VAL A 517 22.95 -8.71 -7.41
N ARG A 518 23.98 -7.94 -7.80
CA ARG A 518 25.30 -8.47 -8.16
C ARG A 518 26.42 -7.47 -7.88
N ASN A 519 27.56 -7.94 -7.36
CA ASN A 519 28.78 -7.15 -7.19
C ASN A 519 28.53 -5.78 -6.51
N PHE A 520 27.83 -5.78 -5.38
CA PHE A 520 27.44 -4.56 -4.65
C PHE A 520 26.53 -3.59 -5.42
N ALA A 521 25.95 -4.03 -6.54
CA ALA A 521 24.97 -3.27 -7.31
C ALA A 521 23.57 -3.85 -7.14
N THR A 522 22.59 -2.96 -6.99
CA THR A 522 21.17 -3.26 -6.98
C THR A 522 20.55 -2.99 -8.34
N LYS A 523 19.39 -3.62 -8.63
CA LYS A 523 18.62 -3.43 -9.88
C LYS A 523 19.47 -3.65 -11.15
N THR A 524 20.31 -4.66 -11.15
CA THR A 524 21.32 -4.88 -12.21
C THR A 524 20.67 -4.99 -13.59
N PHE A 525 19.60 -5.76 -13.71
CA PHE A 525 18.84 -5.89 -14.95
C PHE A 525 18.15 -4.57 -15.34
N LEU A 526 17.37 -4.00 -14.39
CA LEU A 526 16.58 -2.80 -14.66
C LEU A 526 17.47 -1.60 -15.07
N LYS A 527 18.64 -1.45 -14.44
CA LYS A 527 19.60 -0.40 -14.81
C LYS A 527 20.15 -0.58 -16.22
N ARG A 528 20.47 -1.82 -16.63
CA ARG A 528 20.87 -2.09 -18.02
C ARG A 528 19.77 -1.75 -19.02
N TYR A 529 18.54 -2.08 -18.68
CA TYR A 529 17.38 -1.74 -19.50
C TYR A 529 17.17 -0.21 -19.56
N ALA A 530 17.25 0.46 -18.42
CA ALA A 530 17.03 1.90 -18.33
C ALA A 530 18.02 2.73 -19.18
N LEU A 531 19.22 2.21 -19.47
CA LEU A 531 20.18 2.85 -20.38
C LEU A 531 19.68 3.00 -21.83
N ARG A 532 18.60 2.32 -22.22
CA ARG A 532 17.94 2.51 -23.52
C ARG A 532 17.20 3.84 -23.60
N TYR A 533 16.79 4.38 -22.45
CA TYR A 533 15.92 5.55 -22.34
C TYR A 533 16.55 6.73 -21.61
N LEU A 534 17.53 6.46 -20.75
CA LEU A 534 18.07 7.43 -19.80
C LEU A 534 19.60 7.45 -19.84
N PRO A 535 20.24 8.61 -19.66
CA PRO A 535 21.69 8.71 -19.59
C PRO A 535 22.25 8.06 -18.32
N LYS A 536 23.53 7.64 -18.38
CA LYS A 536 24.24 7.00 -17.26
C LYS A 536 24.19 7.80 -15.96
N SER A 537 24.21 9.12 -16.03
CA SER A 537 24.15 10.03 -14.87
C SER A 537 22.85 9.90 -14.06
N ILE A 538 21.74 9.55 -14.71
CA ILE A 538 20.47 9.27 -14.04
C ILE A 538 20.43 7.82 -13.55
N VAL A 539 20.76 6.86 -14.40
CA VAL A 539 20.65 5.41 -14.13
C VAL A 539 21.55 4.96 -12.97
N TYR A 540 22.78 5.47 -12.90
CA TYR A 540 23.76 5.10 -11.86
C TYR A 540 23.86 6.09 -10.72
N ARG A 541 22.95 7.06 -10.64
CA ARG A 541 22.85 7.95 -9.50
C ARG A 541 22.66 7.12 -8.21
N ARG A 542 23.34 7.53 -7.15
CA ARG A 542 23.16 6.91 -5.83
C ARG A 542 21.69 7.01 -5.38
N LYS A 543 21.08 5.87 -5.12
CA LYS A 543 19.70 5.82 -4.63
C LYS A 543 19.57 6.56 -3.30
N ARG A 544 18.57 7.44 -3.21
CA ARG A 544 18.22 8.13 -1.97
C ARG A 544 16.85 7.69 -1.42
N GLY A 545 15.89 7.34 -2.30
CA GLY A 545 14.50 6.98 -1.96
C GLY A 545 13.71 8.19 -1.40
N LEU A 546 12.42 8.14 -1.34
CA LEU A 546 11.61 9.13 -0.63
C LEU A 546 11.82 8.92 0.88
N SER A 547 12.39 9.91 1.55
CA SER A 547 12.55 9.94 3.00
C SER A 547 12.21 11.34 3.51
N VAL A 548 11.63 11.40 4.67
CA VAL A 548 11.23 12.63 5.35
C VAL A 548 12.22 12.93 6.46
N PRO A 549 12.62 14.17 6.69
CA PRO A 549 13.56 14.54 7.76
C PRO A 549 12.92 14.51 9.17
N ILE A 550 12.08 13.49 9.43
CA ILE A 550 11.27 13.39 10.65
C ILE A 550 12.13 13.38 11.92
N SER A 551 13.28 12.69 11.89
CA SER A 551 14.20 12.69 13.04
C SER A 551 14.67 14.10 13.40
N ARG A 552 14.98 14.94 12.40
CA ARG A 552 15.37 16.33 12.61
C ARG A 552 14.21 17.18 13.12
N TRP A 553 13.03 17.01 12.52
CA TRP A 553 11.85 17.77 12.90
C TRP A 553 11.36 17.47 14.32
N LEU A 554 11.48 16.22 14.76
CA LEU A 554 11.14 15.83 16.14
C LEU A 554 12.11 16.40 17.20
N ARG A 555 13.36 16.75 16.81
CA ARG A 555 14.29 17.49 17.67
C ARG A 555 14.00 18.98 17.75
N GLY A 556 13.35 19.53 16.74
CA GLY A 556 13.09 20.95 16.54
C GLY A 556 11.60 21.30 16.45
N PRO A 557 11.09 21.68 15.27
CA PRO A 557 9.76 22.30 15.11
C PRO A 557 8.59 21.42 15.53
N LEU A 558 8.73 20.09 15.53
CA LEU A 558 7.68 19.15 15.94
C LEU A 558 7.83 18.64 17.39
N ARG A 559 8.83 19.09 18.14
CA ARG A 559 9.12 18.56 19.47
C ARG A 559 7.97 18.71 20.47
N GLU A 560 7.34 19.88 20.50
CA GLU A 560 6.22 20.17 21.41
C GLU A 560 5.01 19.28 21.10
N TRP A 561 4.64 19.18 19.83
CA TRP A 561 3.58 18.28 19.38
C TRP A 561 3.89 16.82 19.68
N ALA A 562 5.12 16.38 19.43
CA ALA A 562 5.56 15.03 19.76
C ALA A 562 5.47 14.74 21.26
N THR A 563 5.83 15.72 22.13
CA THR A 563 5.71 15.60 23.57
C THR A 563 4.26 15.38 23.99
N ALA A 564 3.32 16.15 23.43
CA ALA A 564 1.90 16.00 23.71
C ALA A 564 1.38 14.62 23.27
N ALA A 565 1.68 14.20 22.03
CA ALA A 565 1.25 12.91 21.48
C ALA A 565 1.84 11.71 22.26
N LEU A 566 3.12 11.73 22.62
CA LEU A 566 3.77 10.66 23.37
C LEU A 566 3.37 10.62 24.85
N GLY A 567 2.93 11.76 25.41
CA GLY A 567 2.36 11.85 26.76
C GLY A 567 0.93 11.31 26.89
N ASN A 568 0.28 10.93 25.79
CA ASN A 568 -1.10 10.46 25.76
C ASN A 568 -1.29 9.20 26.65
N PRO A 569 -2.17 9.26 27.69
CA PRO A 569 -2.38 8.13 28.60
C PRO A 569 -3.03 6.91 27.94
N ARG A 570 -3.67 7.07 26.75
CA ARG A 570 -4.24 5.94 26.00
C ARG A 570 -3.18 4.95 25.52
N LEU A 571 -1.93 5.37 25.36
CA LEU A 571 -0.81 4.46 25.08
C LEU A 571 -0.65 3.39 26.17
N ASN A 572 -0.85 3.76 27.45
CA ASN A 572 -0.77 2.81 28.55
C ASN A 572 -1.90 1.77 28.49
N GLN A 573 -3.07 2.13 27.97
CA GLN A 573 -4.23 1.22 27.86
C GLN A 573 -3.94 0.04 26.90
N ILE A 574 -3.06 0.24 25.94
CA ILE A 574 -2.62 -0.80 24.99
C ILE A 574 -1.25 -1.39 25.35
N GLY A 575 -0.79 -1.19 26.59
CA GLY A 575 0.46 -1.76 27.10
C GLY A 575 1.74 -1.04 26.70
N VAL A 576 1.66 0.17 26.13
CA VAL A 576 2.83 1.01 25.77
C VAL A 576 3.06 2.05 26.84
N ARG A 577 4.19 1.97 27.55
CA ARG A 577 4.57 2.92 28.62
C ARG A 577 4.85 4.31 28.05
N ASN A 578 3.93 5.25 28.19
CA ASN A 578 4.08 6.61 27.67
C ASN A 578 5.24 7.38 28.30
N LEU A 579 5.56 7.15 29.58
CA LEU A 579 6.73 7.76 30.22
C LEU A 579 8.04 7.33 29.56
N VAL A 580 8.17 6.06 29.17
CA VAL A 580 9.33 5.57 28.41
C VAL A 580 9.37 6.19 27.02
N ALA A 581 8.22 6.41 26.38
CA ALA A 581 8.17 7.11 25.09
C ALA A 581 8.70 8.55 25.20
N LEU A 582 8.41 9.27 26.29
CA LEU A 582 8.95 10.59 26.59
C LEU A 582 10.45 10.56 26.89
N GLU A 583 10.94 9.52 27.61
CA GLU A 583 12.38 9.29 27.80
C GLU A 583 13.10 9.10 26.47
N LEU A 584 12.56 8.27 25.57
CA LEU A 584 13.10 8.08 24.22
C LEU A 584 13.13 9.38 23.40
N LEU A 585 12.14 10.26 23.54
CA LEU A 585 12.17 11.59 22.94
C LEU A 585 13.29 12.45 23.53
N SER A 586 13.49 12.41 24.83
CA SER A 586 14.59 13.11 25.51
C SER A 586 15.96 12.60 25.05
N GLU A 587 16.14 11.28 24.93
CA GLU A 587 17.36 10.66 24.38
C GLU A 587 17.57 11.08 22.90
N HIS A 588 16.50 11.08 22.10
CA HIS A 588 16.54 11.51 20.70
C HIS A 588 16.99 12.95 20.54
N CYS A 589 16.59 13.83 21.43
CA CYS A 589 16.99 15.26 21.43
C CYS A 589 18.45 15.48 21.86
N ARG A 590 19.10 14.51 22.48
CA ARG A 590 20.49 14.61 22.95
C ARG A 590 21.48 13.96 22.00
N ASP A 591 21.48 12.64 21.91
CA ASP A 591 22.57 11.86 21.32
C ASP A 591 22.13 10.57 20.59
N ALA A 592 20.84 10.22 20.65
CA ALA A 592 20.30 9.03 20.00
C ALA A 592 19.53 9.36 18.71
N ASP A 593 19.19 8.36 17.91
CA ASP A 593 18.23 8.48 16.82
C ASP A 593 17.09 7.48 17.00
N HIS A 594 15.99 7.95 17.56
CA HIS A 594 14.75 7.21 17.75
C HIS A 594 13.63 7.68 16.80
N GLY A 595 13.95 8.43 15.73
CA GLY A 595 12.97 9.09 14.88
C GLY A 595 11.86 8.16 14.36
N ARG A 596 12.20 6.96 13.86
CA ARG A 596 11.19 5.98 13.40
C ARG A 596 10.33 5.45 14.55
N THR A 597 10.94 5.17 15.70
CA THR A 597 10.22 4.71 16.91
C THR A 597 9.21 5.74 17.35
N LEU A 598 9.65 6.98 17.52
CA LEU A 598 8.82 8.09 17.98
C LEU A 598 7.69 8.38 16.99
N TRP A 599 7.99 8.37 15.69
CA TRP A 599 6.97 8.55 14.66
C TRP A 599 5.90 7.45 14.72
N THR A 600 6.29 6.19 14.87
CA THR A 600 5.34 5.07 15.00
C THR A 600 4.42 5.25 16.21
N LEU A 601 4.95 5.69 17.34
CA LEU A 601 4.18 5.94 18.55
C LEU A 601 3.24 7.16 18.42
N ILE A 602 3.69 8.23 17.74
CA ILE A 602 2.89 9.43 17.48
C ILE A 602 1.68 9.07 16.59
N VAL A 603 1.90 8.35 15.49
CA VAL A 603 0.80 7.91 14.61
C VAL A 603 -0.19 7.03 15.37
N LEU A 604 0.30 6.13 16.21
CA LEU A 604 -0.55 5.29 17.05
C LEU A 604 -1.35 6.11 18.06
N SER A 605 -0.74 7.11 18.69
CA SER A 605 -1.40 8.01 19.63
C SER A 605 -2.54 8.80 18.97
N GLU A 606 -2.30 9.38 17.81
CA GLU A 606 -3.31 10.11 17.04
C GLU A 606 -4.47 9.18 16.61
N TRP A 607 -4.17 7.93 16.26
CA TRP A 607 -5.21 6.94 15.96
C TRP A 607 -6.05 6.56 17.19
N LEU A 608 -5.44 6.41 18.36
CA LEU A 608 -6.18 6.15 19.60
C LEU A 608 -7.11 7.31 19.97
N ASP A 609 -6.70 8.55 19.71
CA ASP A 609 -7.54 9.72 19.92
C ASP A 609 -8.72 9.77 18.93
N TRP A 610 -8.50 9.39 17.67
CA TRP A 610 -9.57 9.23 16.69
C TRP A 610 -10.56 8.14 17.15
N LEU A 611 -10.07 6.96 17.55
CA LEU A 611 -10.90 5.86 18.00
C LEU A 611 -11.81 6.25 19.18
N ALA A 612 -11.26 6.93 20.18
CA ALA A 612 -12.03 7.40 21.34
C ALA A 612 -13.13 8.41 20.95
N LYS A 613 -12.88 9.27 19.97
CA LYS A 613 -13.89 10.19 19.43
C LYS A 613 -15.03 9.42 18.73
N GLU A 614 -14.68 8.42 17.91
CA GLU A 614 -15.65 7.58 17.22
C GLU A 614 -16.52 6.78 18.21
N GLU A 615 -15.96 6.22 19.26
CA GLU A 615 -16.70 5.53 20.32
C GLU A 615 -17.70 6.45 21.03
N THR A 616 -17.30 7.69 21.30
CA THR A 616 -18.18 8.71 21.92
C THR A 616 -19.34 9.08 20.99
N LEU A 617 -19.06 9.31 19.72
CA LEU A 617 -20.08 9.64 18.71
C LEU A 617 -21.08 8.50 18.52
N ARG A 618 -20.62 7.25 18.54
CA ARG A 618 -21.51 6.08 18.46
C ARG A 618 -22.42 5.95 19.67
N SER A 619 -21.87 6.12 20.86
CA SER A 619 -22.65 6.05 22.10
C SER A 619 -23.79 7.10 22.09
N SER A 620 -23.52 8.29 21.56
CA SER A 620 -24.54 9.34 21.42
C SER A 620 -25.62 9.03 20.36
N ARG A 621 -25.24 8.37 19.24
CA ARG A 621 -26.20 7.96 18.19
C ARG A 621 -27.13 6.82 18.64
N ILE A 622 -26.63 5.87 19.45
CA ILE A 622 -27.44 4.77 20.01
C ILE A 622 -28.46 5.30 21.01
N MET A 623 -28.18 6.41 21.69
CA MET A 623 -29.09 7.02 22.67
C MET A 623 -30.18 7.92 22.07
N GLN A 624 -30.14 8.23 20.76
CA GLN A 624 -31.23 8.92 20.07
C GLN A 624 -32.17 7.87 19.46
N PRO A 625 -33.41 7.70 19.99
CA PRO A 625 -34.40 6.84 19.32
C PRO A 625 -34.67 7.42 17.93
N VAL A 626 -34.72 6.54 16.94
CA VAL A 626 -35.17 6.88 15.59
C VAL A 626 -36.61 7.39 15.75
N ALA A 627 -36.78 8.72 15.63
CA ALA A 627 -38.10 9.37 15.65
C ALA A 627 -38.84 9.08 14.34
#